data_83aca0df4aedb6a7b4ac6a8c94dd0def
#
_entry.id   83aca0df4aedb6a7b4ac6a8c94dd0def
#
_cell.length_a   1.000
_cell.length_b   1.000
_cell.length_c   1.000
_cell.angle_alpha   90.00
_cell.angle_beta   90.00
_cell.angle_gamma   90.00
#
_symmetry.space_group_name_H-M   'P 1'
#
loop_
_entity.id
_entity.type
_entity.pdbx_description
1 polymer ?
#
loop_
_entity_poly.entity_id
_entity_poly.type
_entity_poly.pdbx_seq_one_letter_code
_entity_poly.pdbx_strand_id
1 'polypeptide(L)'
;MYKPFSDILDTDIGVGVVDIRPARNLAKLTQIIGKFEYLHNVDVLTGKYIIKDTELLFNMYIKLLFDGGIAEYEDDEEYAPTGCVSFLTIHQSKGMEFPIVFVDSLGNVPRKSYKDILNKIEGRYYHRETFEPYDEMKLFDFWRLYYTAFSRAQDLLALTCNEDKKTPSKYIKEVYGELQSVEALDLSEFTFHTVKSVNLKNTFSFTSHIAVYETCALQYKFYKELEFMPIRQGAMLFGTLVHETIEDVHRAALRHETEKITKDNITSWFDSNYISLIKTEHGYLAEAQRKVALNQVLRYVERQHGNWSAIQQAEVDVSLVQPDYIIEGKIDLVKGENGTVELVDFKSEKKPDMEKMRER
;
A
#
# COMPACT_ATOMS: atom_id res chain seq x y z
N MET A 1 -6.22 14.32 -26.56
CA MET A 1 -6.44 13.26 -25.53
C MET A 1 -7.48 12.28 -26.10
N TYR A 2 -7.30 10.99 -25.92
CA TYR A 2 -8.23 9.98 -26.43
C TYR A 2 -9.55 10.06 -25.66
N LYS A 3 -10.67 10.38 -26.34
CA LYS A 3 -11.97 10.69 -25.70
C LYS A 3 -12.45 9.69 -24.63
N PRO A 4 -12.27 8.36 -24.72
CA PRO A 4 -12.73 7.44 -23.67
C PRO A 4 -12.11 7.65 -22.29
N PHE A 5 -10.94 8.28 -22.23
CA PHE A 5 -10.26 8.51 -20.95
C PHE A 5 -10.42 9.95 -20.43
N SER A 6 -10.81 10.92 -21.29
CA SER A 6 -10.98 12.30 -20.82
C SER A 6 -12.05 12.41 -19.76
N ASP A 7 -13.20 11.80 -19.97
CA ASP A 7 -14.34 11.88 -19.05
C ASP A 7 -14.06 11.20 -17.69
N ILE A 8 -13.18 10.17 -17.71
CA ILE A 8 -12.71 9.51 -16.48
C ILE A 8 -11.72 10.39 -15.72
N LEU A 9 -10.83 11.08 -16.47
CA LEU A 9 -9.74 11.86 -15.90
C LEU A 9 -10.16 13.28 -15.48
N ASP A 10 -11.22 13.81 -16.09
CA ASP A 10 -11.77 15.13 -15.77
C ASP A 10 -12.68 15.13 -14.52
N THR A 11 -12.79 13.99 -13.85
CA THR A 11 -13.57 13.86 -12.61
C THR A 11 -12.99 14.78 -11.53
N ASP A 12 -13.77 15.78 -11.12
CA ASP A 12 -13.41 16.68 -10.03
C ASP A 12 -13.83 16.07 -8.69
N ILE A 13 -12.84 15.60 -7.92
CA ILE A 13 -13.04 14.95 -6.61
C ILE A 13 -13.53 15.95 -5.55
N GLY A 14 -13.35 17.25 -5.79
CA GLY A 14 -13.68 18.32 -4.84
C GLY A 14 -15.14 18.78 -4.84
N VAL A 15 -15.97 18.38 -5.81
CA VAL A 15 -17.33 18.88 -5.99
C VAL A 15 -18.37 17.75 -5.85
N GLY A 16 -18.79 17.48 -4.62
CA GLY A 16 -19.89 16.54 -4.33
C GLY A 16 -19.49 15.06 -4.37
N VAL A 17 -20.47 14.17 -4.24
CA VAL A 17 -20.27 12.72 -4.33
C VAL A 17 -20.08 12.33 -5.78
N VAL A 18 -18.85 12.23 -6.24
CA VAL A 18 -18.50 11.81 -7.60
C VAL A 18 -18.07 10.34 -7.58
N ASP A 19 -18.55 9.57 -8.58
CA ASP A 19 -18.08 8.18 -8.74
C ASP A 19 -16.65 8.15 -9.28
N ILE A 20 -15.69 7.97 -8.41
CA ILE A 20 -14.25 7.87 -8.74
C ILE A 20 -13.83 6.45 -9.16
N ARG A 21 -14.71 5.45 -9.08
CA ARG A 21 -14.39 4.05 -9.42
C ARG A 21 -13.81 3.85 -10.82
N PRO A 22 -14.31 4.52 -11.90
CA PRO A 22 -13.71 4.38 -13.22
C PRO A 22 -12.25 4.85 -13.27
N ALA A 23 -11.93 5.96 -12.58
CA ALA A 23 -10.57 6.49 -12.52
C ALA A 23 -9.64 5.56 -11.70
N ARG A 24 -10.11 5.06 -10.55
CA ARG A 24 -9.38 4.08 -9.74
C ARG A 24 -9.17 2.75 -10.48
N ASN A 25 -10.18 2.24 -11.20
CA ASN A 25 -10.02 1.04 -12.02
C ASN A 25 -8.95 1.22 -13.11
N LEU A 26 -8.89 2.40 -13.72
CA LEU A 26 -7.84 2.72 -14.69
C LEU A 26 -6.46 2.79 -14.00
N ALA A 27 -6.38 3.36 -12.81
CA ALA A 27 -5.16 3.40 -12.01
C ALA A 27 -4.69 1.98 -11.64
N LYS A 28 -5.59 1.10 -11.19
CA LYS A 28 -5.27 -0.32 -10.93
C LYS A 28 -4.75 -1.04 -12.19
N LEU A 29 -5.32 -0.74 -13.36
CA LEU A 29 -4.77 -1.27 -14.62
C LEU A 29 -3.33 -0.80 -14.87
N THR A 30 -3.01 0.46 -14.56
CA THR A 30 -1.62 0.95 -14.69
C THR A 30 -0.67 0.25 -13.71
N GLN A 31 -1.13 -0.05 -12.49
CA GLN A 31 -0.37 -0.83 -11.50
C GLN A 31 -0.12 -2.28 -11.99
N ILE A 32 -1.13 -2.92 -12.57
CA ILE A 32 -1.00 -4.27 -13.17
C ILE A 32 0.04 -4.26 -14.29
N ILE A 33 -0.01 -3.26 -15.17
CA ILE A 33 0.97 -3.10 -16.26
C ILE A 33 2.37 -2.85 -15.70
N GLY A 34 2.51 -1.96 -14.70
CA GLY A 34 3.80 -1.70 -14.06
C GLY A 34 4.39 -2.94 -13.37
N LYS A 35 3.54 -3.78 -12.76
CA LYS A 35 3.99 -5.07 -12.19
C LYS A 35 4.42 -6.04 -13.29
N PHE A 36 3.72 -6.07 -14.42
CA PHE A 36 4.13 -6.86 -15.58
C PHE A 36 5.49 -6.40 -16.12
N GLU A 37 5.67 -5.09 -16.33
CA GLU A 37 6.95 -4.50 -16.76
C GLU A 37 8.08 -4.91 -15.82
N TYR A 38 7.86 -4.83 -14.52
CA TYR A 38 8.82 -5.25 -13.49
C TYR A 38 9.17 -6.74 -13.60
N LEU A 39 8.15 -7.63 -13.65
CA LEU A 39 8.36 -9.09 -13.63
C LEU A 39 8.99 -9.62 -14.92
N HIS A 40 8.68 -8.99 -16.06
CA HIS A 40 9.15 -9.42 -17.36
C HIS A 40 10.33 -8.61 -17.90
N ASN A 41 10.83 -7.65 -17.10
CA ASN A 41 11.96 -6.78 -17.43
C ASN A 41 11.75 -6.01 -18.76
N VAL A 42 10.55 -5.45 -18.91
CA VAL A 42 10.15 -4.65 -20.07
C VAL A 42 10.25 -3.18 -19.70
N ASP A 43 11.38 -2.53 -20.02
CA ASP A 43 11.58 -1.11 -19.72
C ASP A 43 11.05 -0.18 -20.81
N VAL A 44 11.14 -0.62 -22.06
CA VAL A 44 10.75 0.17 -23.24
C VAL A 44 10.09 -0.71 -24.27
N LEU A 45 8.94 -0.31 -24.75
CA LEU A 45 8.28 -0.94 -25.90
C LEU A 45 9.00 -0.55 -27.18
N THR A 46 9.63 -1.51 -27.83
CA THR A 46 10.30 -1.31 -29.10
C THR A 46 9.53 -1.96 -30.24
N GLY A 47 9.56 -1.37 -31.44
CA GLY A 47 8.84 -1.93 -32.58
C GLY A 47 9.21 -3.38 -32.92
N LYS A 48 10.38 -3.84 -32.47
CA LYS A 48 10.83 -5.22 -32.66
C LYS A 48 10.10 -6.23 -31.77
N TYR A 49 9.75 -5.82 -30.54
CA TYR A 49 9.22 -6.72 -29.51
C TYR A 49 7.77 -6.41 -29.12
N ILE A 50 7.20 -5.30 -29.59
CA ILE A 50 5.87 -4.82 -29.19
C ILE A 50 4.77 -5.89 -29.29
N ILE A 51 4.78 -6.67 -30.40
CA ILE A 51 3.77 -7.72 -30.58
C ILE A 51 3.94 -8.80 -29.52
N LYS A 52 5.17 -9.29 -29.33
CA LYS A 52 5.48 -10.33 -28.34
C LYS A 52 5.14 -9.87 -26.92
N ASP A 53 5.52 -8.65 -26.56
CA ASP A 53 5.31 -8.13 -25.19
C ASP A 53 3.82 -7.87 -24.93
N THR A 54 3.08 -7.44 -25.95
CA THR A 54 1.62 -7.27 -25.87
C THR A 54 0.90 -8.63 -25.74
N GLU A 55 1.31 -9.63 -26.50
CA GLU A 55 0.76 -10.99 -26.37
C GLU A 55 1.07 -11.59 -24.99
N LEU A 56 2.26 -11.38 -24.48
CA LEU A 56 2.66 -11.84 -23.14
C LEU A 56 1.84 -11.15 -22.04
N LEU A 57 1.61 -9.85 -22.17
CA LEU A 57 0.79 -9.09 -21.23
C LEU A 57 -0.66 -9.60 -21.21
N PHE A 58 -1.33 -9.64 -22.36
CA PHE A 58 -2.76 -9.94 -22.42
C PHE A 58 -3.07 -11.44 -22.39
N ASN A 59 -2.36 -12.25 -23.17
CA ASN A 59 -2.69 -13.66 -23.36
C ASN A 59 -2.11 -14.56 -22.28
N MET A 60 -1.09 -14.10 -21.52
CA MET A 60 -0.52 -14.84 -20.41
C MET A 60 -0.78 -14.12 -19.08
N TYR A 61 -0.23 -12.95 -18.86
CA TYR A 61 -0.20 -12.32 -17.56
C TYR A 61 -1.62 -11.93 -17.07
N ILE A 62 -2.33 -11.08 -17.82
CA ILE A 62 -3.68 -10.65 -17.44
C ILE A 62 -4.64 -11.85 -17.45
N LYS A 63 -4.53 -12.74 -18.44
CA LYS A 63 -5.36 -13.94 -18.52
C LYS A 63 -5.16 -14.85 -17.32
N LEU A 64 -3.94 -15.08 -16.86
CA LEU A 64 -3.66 -15.89 -15.66
C LEU A 64 -4.24 -15.27 -14.39
N LEU A 65 -4.17 -13.94 -14.25
CA LEU A 65 -4.80 -13.23 -13.14
C LEU A 65 -6.32 -13.42 -13.16
N PHE A 66 -6.94 -13.30 -14.33
CA PHE A 66 -8.38 -13.46 -14.51
C PHE A 66 -8.85 -14.90 -14.27
N ASP A 67 -8.19 -15.88 -14.90
CA ASP A 67 -8.53 -17.30 -14.78
C ASP A 67 -8.24 -17.83 -13.35
N GLY A 68 -7.22 -17.30 -12.69
CA GLY A 68 -6.86 -17.64 -11.31
C GLY A 68 -7.75 -17.00 -10.25
N GLY A 69 -8.62 -16.04 -10.62
CA GLY A 69 -9.45 -15.30 -9.69
C GLY A 69 -8.61 -14.54 -8.65
N ILE A 70 -7.44 -14.04 -9.08
CA ILE A 70 -6.51 -13.34 -8.18
C ILE A 70 -6.99 -11.90 -8.00
N ALA A 71 -7.39 -11.56 -6.78
CA ALA A 71 -7.86 -10.23 -6.37
C ALA A 71 -6.74 -9.44 -5.65
N GLU A 72 -5.51 -9.52 -6.13
CA GLU A 72 -4.34 -8.83 -5.52
C GLU A 72 -4.46 -7.30 -5.50
N TYR A 73 -5.45 -6.74 -6.16
CA TYR A 73 -5.62 -5.31 -6.34
C TYR A 73 -6.91 -4.79 -5.71
N GLU A 74 -7.56 -5.61 -4.88
CA GLU A 74 -8.61 -5.11 -4.00
C GLU A 74 -7.98 -4.19 -2.96
N ASP A 75 -8.64 -3.06 -2.73
CA ASP A 75 -8.19 -2.08 -1.75
C ASP A 75 -8.62 -2.55 -0.37
N ASP A 76 -7.71 -3.21 0.35
CA ASP A 76 -7.97 -3.72 1.69
C ASP A 76 -8.04 -2.60 2.75
N GLU A 77 -7.56 -1.40 2.43
CA GLU A 77 -7.47 -0.29 3.38
C GLU A 77 -8.81 0.40 3.64
N GLU A 78 -9.80 0.25 2.74
CA GLU A 78 -11.10 0.93 2.84
C GLU A 78 -12.30 -0.03 3.04
N TYR A 79 -12.12 -1.17 3.70
CA TYR A 79 -13.22 -2.13 3.89
C TYR A 79 -14.44 -1.58 4.63
N ALA A 80 -14.25 -0.60 5.51
CA ALA A 80 -15.34 0.00 6.29
C ALA A 80 -15.01 1.46 6.65
N PRO A 81 -14.98 2.38 5.66
CA PRO A 81 -14.65 3.77 5.92
C PRO A 81 -15.68 4.42 6.85
N THR A 82 -15.21 5.29 7.73
CA THR A 82 -16.06 6.03 8.66
C THR A 82 -17.06 6.91 7.91
N GLY A 83 -18.32 6.91 8.36
CA GLY A 83 -19.39 7.69 7.74
C GLY A 83 -20.08 7.02 6.53
N CYS A 84 -19.73 5.78 6.23
CA CYS A 84 -20.31 4.98 5.16
C CYS A 84 -21.07 3.77 5.71
N VAL A 85 -22.06 3.29 4.94
CA VAL A 85 -22.70 2.00 5.18
C VAL A 85 -21.90 0.94 4.46
N SER A 86 -21.28 0.01 5.22
CA SER A 86 -20.45 -1.05 4.68
C SER A 86 -21.22 -2.35 4.48
N PHE A 87 -21.13 -2.94 3.29
CA PHE A 87 -21.69 -4.25 2.98
C PHE A 87 -20.55 -5.28 3.01
N LEU A 88 -20.59 -6.15 4.00
CA LEU A 88 -19.53 -7.11 4.26
C LEU A 88 -20.06 -8.53 4.34
N THR A 89 -19.24 -9.51 3.98
CA THR A 89 -19.51 -10.88 4.39
C THR A 89 -19.15 -11.05 5.88
N ILE A 90 -19.75 -12.05 6.53
CA ILE A 90 -19.46 -12.33 7.95
C ILE A 90 -17.94 -12.60 8.17
N HIS A 91 -17.28 -13.24 7.18
CA HIS A 91 -15.84 -13.50 7.27
C HIS A 91 -15.01 -12.20 7.21
N GLN A 92 -15.38 -11.25 6.35
CA GLN A 92 -14.72 -9.96 6.23
C GLN A 92 -14.92 -9.09 7.49
N SER A 93 -16.06 -9.23 8.17
CA SER A 93 -16.33 -8.46 9.38
C SER A 93 -15.58 -8.96 10.62
N LYS A 94 -14.82 -10.07 10.52
CA LYS A 94 -14.08 -10.64 11.65
C LYS A 94 -13.05 -9.64 12.19
N GLY A 95 -13.12 -9.35 13.48
CA GLY A 95 -12.23 -8.38 14.15
C GLY A 95 -12.70 -6.92 14.10
N MET A 96 -13.77 -6.62 13.33
CA MET A 96 -14.37 -5.29 13.29
C MET A 96 -15.54 -5.18 14.27
N GLU A 97 -15.90 -3.96 14.64
CA GLU A 97 -17.05 -3.63 15.47
C GLU A 97 -17.74 -2.39 14.90
N PHE A 98 -19.07 -2.40 14.93
CA PHE A 98 -19.88 -1.32 14.38
C PHE A 98 -20.96 -0.92 15.39
N PRO A 99 -21.32 0.37 15.50
CA PRO A 99 -22.41 0.80 16.36
C PRO A 99 -23.73 0.08 16.03
N ILE A 100 -24.02 -0.07 14.73
CA ILE A 100 -25.24 -0.70 14.24
C ILE A 100 -24.88 -1.77 13.22
N VAL A 101 -25.45 -2.96 13.37
CA VAL A 101 -25.24 -4.08 12.43
C VAL A 101 -26.57 -4.63 11.97
N PHE A 102 -26.75 -4.74 10.66
CA PHE A 102 -27.86 -5.43 10.04
C PHE A 102 -27.39 -6.80 9.54
N VAL A 103 -28.04 -7.87 9.96
CA VAL A 103 -27.73 -9.23 9.51
C VAL A 103 -28.88 -9.74 8.63
N ASP A 104 -28.63 -9.88 7.33
CA ASP A 104 -29.58 -10.31 6.30
C ASP A 104 -29.22 -11.68 5.72
N SER A 105 -29.27 -12.73 6.46
CA SER A 105 -29.08 -14.09 5.92
C SER A 105 -29.67 -15.17 6.81
N LEU A 106 -30.75 -14.82 7.50
CA LEU A 106 -31.37 -15.67 8.53
C LEU A 106 -32.01 -16.94 7.95
N GLY A 107 -32.27 -16.96 6.65
CA GLY A 107 -32.81 -18.14 5.96
C GLY A 107 -31.79 -19.26 5.67
N ASN A 108 -30.52 -19.03 5.96
CA ASN A 108 -29.48 -20.03 5.72
C ASN A 108 -29.59 -21.20 6.70
N VAL A 109 -29.15 -22.37 6.20
CA VAL A 109 -29.08 -23.62 7.00
C VAL A 109 -27.68 -24.18 6.95
N PRO A 110 -27.29 -24.98 7.95
CA PRO A 110 -25.99 -25.64 7.95
C PRO A 110 -25.79 -26.43 6.65
N ARG A 111 -24.61 -26.29 6.03
CA ARG A 111 -24.26 -27.05 4.81
C ARG A 111 -24.14 -28.52 5.14
N LYS A 112 -24.54 -29.37 4.19
CA LYS A 112 -24.32 -30.82 4.34
C LYS A 112 -22.82 -31.10 4.41
N SER A 113 -22.42 -31.98 5.33
CA SER A 113 -21.03 -32.43 5.44
C SER A 113 -20.73 -33.47 4.34
N TYR A 114 -19.54 -33.39 3.76
CA TYR A 114 -19.00 -34.47 2.91
C TYR A 114 -18.40 -35.58 3.80
N LYS A 115 -19.22 -36.15 4.70
CA LYS A 115 -18.81 -37.11 5.74
C LYS A 115 -18.00 -38.28 5.20
N ASP A 116 -18.47 -38.90 4.10
CA ASP A 116 -17.93 -40.20 3.66
C ASP A 116 -16.48 -40.11 3.18
N ILE A 117 -16.07 -39.02 2.59
CA ILE A 117 -14.69 -38.84 2.11
C ILE A 117 -13.77 -38.48 3.26
N LEU A 118 -14.18 -37.51 4.10
CA LEU A 118 -13.39 -37.06 5.24
C LEU A 118 -13.21 -38.19 6.27
N ASN A 119 -14.28 -38.89 6.62
CA ASN A 119 -14.22 -40.04 7.54
C ASN A 119 -13.29 -41.17 7.03
N LYS A 120 -13.28 -41.42 5.71
CA LYS A 120 -12.37 -42.41 5.11
C LYS A 120 -10.91 -41.94 5.13
N ILE A 121 -10.65 -40.69 4.90
CA ILE A 121 -9.30 -40.11 4.91
C ILE A 121 -8.78 -40.09 6.34
N GLU A 122 -9.57 -39.58 7.27
CA GLU A 122 -9.15 -39.41 8.67
C GLU A 122 -9.01 -40.73 9.38
N GLY A 123 -9.95 -41.68 9.21
CA GLY A 123 -9.84 -43.03 9.77
C GLY A 123 -8.63 -43.82 9.27
N ARG A 124 -8.07 -43.44 8.10
CA ARG A 124 -6.91 -44.12 7.51
C ARG A 124 -5.57 -43.42 7.81
N TYR A 125 -5.58 -42.12 7.96
CA TYR A 125 -4.34 -41.33 8.03
C TYR A 125 -4.19 -40.51 9.30
N TYR A 126 -5.28 -40.24 10.04
CA TYR A 126 -5.26 -39.46 11.26
C TYR A 126 -5.87 -40.26 12.42
N HIS A 127 -5.07 -40.57 13.40
CA HIS A 127 -5.52 -41.15 14.68
C HIS A 127 -5.77 -40.07 15.73
N ARG A 128 -6.25 -38.90 15.31
CA ARG A 128 -6.49 -37.79 16.22
C ARG A 128 -7.95 -37.81 16.66
N GLU A 129 -8.20 -37.84 17.95
CA GLU A 129 -9.54 -37.58 18.48
C GLU A 129 -10.01 -36.24 18.05
N THR A 130 -11.19 -36.16 17.46
CA THR A 130 -11.79 -34.90 17.04
C THR A 130 -12.28 -34.12 18.25
N PHE A 131 -11.96 -32.85 18.32
CA PHE A 131 -12.45 -31.94 19.35
C PHE A 131 -14.00 -31.85 19.33
N GLU A 132 -14.59 -32.01 18.16
CA GLU A 132 -16.02 -31.94 17.92
C GLU A 132 -16.53 -33.17 17.18
N PRO A 133 -17.79 -33.62 17.48
CA PRO A 133 -18.40 -34.70 16.73
C PRO A 133 -18.50 -34.31 15.24
N TYR A 134 -18.01 -35.19 14.36
CA TYR A 134 -18.03 -34.96 12.91
C TYR A 134 -19.42 -34.66 12.37
N ASP A 135 -20.40 -35.27 12.98
CA ASP A 135 -21.79 -35.14 12.57
C ASP A 135 -22.35 -33.73 12.79
N GLU A 136 -21.80 -33.03 13.76
CA GLU A 136 -22.25 -31.74 14.21
C GLU A 136 -21.34 -30.57 13.76
N MET A 137 -20.15 -30.86 13.22
CA MET A 137 -19.19 -29.83 12.82
C MET A 137 -19.81 -28.70 11.99
N LYS A 138 -20.64 -29.07 11.00
CA LYS A 138 -21.30 -28.06 10.14
C LYS A 138 -22.35 -27.23 10.86
N LEU A 139 -22.97 -27.79 11.88
CA LEU A 139 -23.87 -27.07 12.76
C LEU A 139 -23.07 -26.10 13.66
N PHE A 140 -21.96 -26.55 14.23
CA PHE A 140 -21.08 -25.66 15.01
C PHE A 140 -20.47 -24.57 14.17
N ASP A 141 -20.00 -24.86 12.94
CA ASP A 141 -19.53 -23.83 12.00
C ASP A 141 -20.60 -22.78 11.69
N PHE A 142 -21.84 -23.23 11.51
CA PHE A 142 -22.98 -22.35 11.29
C PHE A 142 -23.19 -21.42 12.50
N TRP A 143 -23.20 -21.93 13.71
CA TRP A 143 -23.37 -21.14 14.92
C TRP A 143 -22.21 -20.20 15.19
N ARG A 144 -20.96 -20.62 14.95
CA ARG A 144 -19.78 -19.75 15.04
C ARG A 144 -19.86 -18.59 14.06
N LEU A 145 -20.36 -18.85 12.85
CA LEU A 145 -20.54 -17.82 11.84
C LEU A 145 -21.56 -16.76 12.32
N TYR A 146 -22.74 -17.20 12.80
CA TYR A 146 -23.73 -16.28 13.32
C TYR A 146 -23.30 -15.59 14.61
N TYR A 147 -22.60 -16.29 15.48
CA TYR A 147 -21.98 -15.66 16.66
C TYR A 147 -21.02 -14.54 16.23
N THR A 148 -20.20 -14.78 15.23
CA THR A 148 -19.31 -13.76 14.68
C THR A 148 -20.11 -12.57 14.16
N ALA A 149 -21.16 -12.79 13.38
CA ALA A 149 -22.00 -11.70 12.84
C ALA A 149 -22.67 -10.87 13.96
N PHE A 150 -23.30 -11.55 14.93
CA PHE A 150 -24.04 -10.89 15.99
C PHE A 150 -23.12 -10.12 16.96
N SER A 151 -21.92 -10.64 17.21
CA SER A 151 -20.94 -9.98 18.07
C SER A 151 -20.25 -8.76 17.45
N ARG A 152 -20.62 -8.39 16.21
CA ARG A 152 -20.07 -7.17 15.59
C ARG A 152 -20.81 -5.91 16.02
N ALA A 153 -22.03 -6.02 16.53
CA ALA A 153 -22.80 -4.89 16.98
C ALA A 153 -22.37 -4.41 18.37
N GLN A 154 -22.13 -3.11 18.50
CA GLN A 154 -21.85 -2.45 19.79
C GLN A 154 -23.13 -2.02 20.49
N ASP A 155 -24.07 -1.40 19.75
CA ASP A 155 -25.28 -0.79 20.31
C ASP A 155 -26.58 -1.43 19.80
N LEU A 156 -26.67 -1.68 18.50
CA LEU A 156 -27.88 -2.20 17.89
C LEU A 156 -27.59 -3.32 16.90
N LEU A 157 -28.19 -4.48 17.14
CA LEU A 157 -28.22 -5.60 16.20
C LEU A 157 -29.62 -5.71 15.60
N ALA A 158 -29.75 -5.48 14.30
CA ALA A 158 -30.97 -5.64 13.57
C ALA A 158 -30.92 -6.94 12.72
N LEU A 159 -31.90 -7.82 12.93
CA LEU A 159 -32.05 -9.05 12.17
C LEU A 159 -33.10 -8.87 11.10
N THR A 160 -32.71 -9.06 9.84
CA THR A 160 -33.60 -8.88 8.69
C THR A 160 -33.83 -10.20 7.94
N CYS A 161 -35.03 -10.38 7.40
CA CYS A 161 -35.37 -11.54 6.61
C CYS A 161 -36.32 -11.13 5.47
N ASN A 162 -36.08 -11.64 4.28
CA ASN A 162 -36.95 -11.40 3.15
C ASN A 162 -38.12 -12.39 3.19
N GLU A 163 -39.30 -11.93 3.59
CA GLU A 163 -40.49 -12.75 3.75
C GLU A 163 -41.00 -13.37 2.44
N ASP A 164 -40.77 -12.71 1.32
CA ASP A 164 -41.23 -13.21 0.01
C ASP A 164 -40.43 -14.43 -0.49
N LYS A 165 -39.21 -14.60 0.01
CA LYS A 165 -38.29 -15.61 -0.52
C LYS A 165 -37.82 -16.67 0.49
N LYS A 166 -37.62 -16.31 1.74
CA LYS A 166 -37.16 -17.25 2.77
C LYS A 166 -37.56 -16.75 4.15
N THR A 167 -38.39 -17.47 4.84
CA THR A 167 -38.60 -17.32 6.27
C THR A 167 -37.29 -17.60 7.02
N PRO A 168 -37.10 -17.09 8.25
CA PRO A 168 -35.97 -17.46 9.08
C PRO A 168 -35.84 -18.98 9.16
N SER A 169 -34.60 -19.48 9.09
CA SER A 169 -34.35 -20.91 9.21
C SER A 169 -34.83 -21.43 10.56
N LYS A 170 -35.16 -22.73 10.62
CA LYS A 170 -35.59 -23.37 11.87
C LYS A 170 -34.64 -23.15 13.04
N TYR A 171 -33.38 -22.88 12.78
CA TYR A 171 -32.34 -22.65 13.80
C TYR A 171 -32.44 -21.24 14.42
N ILE A 172 -32.96 -20.26 13.70
CA ILE A 172 -33.02 -18.86 14.14
C ILE A 172 -34.46 -18.41 14.38
N LYS A 173 -35.43 -19.18 13.90
CA LYS A 173 -36.86 -18.81 13.90
C LYS A 173 -37.40 -18.46 15.30
N GLU A 174 -37.00 -19.20 16.33
CA GLU A 174 -37.42 -18.98 17.72
C GLU A 174 -36.91 -17.63 18.20
N VAL A 175 -35.60 -17.38 18.12
CA VAL A 175 -34.97 -16.11 18.50
C VAL A 175 -35.58 -14.95 17.73
N TYR A 176 -35.75 -15.10 16.39
CA TYR A 176 -36.34 -14.05 15.56
C TYR A 176 -37.77 -13.70 15.96
N GLY A 177 -38.57 -14.69 16.37
CA GLY A 177 -39.96 -14.49 16.79
C GLY A 177 -40.11 -13.81 18.16
N GLU A 178 -39.04 -13.83 18.98
CA GLU A 178 -39.05 -13.19 20.32
C GLU A 178 -38.54 -11.75 20.26
N LEU A 179 -37.96 -11.32 19.14
CA LEU A 179 -37.38 -9.98 19.00
C LEU A 179 -38.49 -8.95 18.75
N GLN A 180 -38.25 -7.77 19.28
CA GLN A 180 -39.09 -6.61 19.05
C GLN A 180 -38.95 -6.12 17.59
N SER A 181 -40.06 -5.74 16.93
CA SER A 181 -40.02 -5.13 15.61
C SER A 181 -39.30 -3.78 15.65
N VAL A 182 -38.47 -3.48 14.66
CA VAL A 182 -37.79 -2.18 14.51
C VAL A 182 -38.80 -1.03 14.47
N GLU A 183 -40.00 -1.25 13.89
CA GLU A 183 -41.05 -0.26 13.84
C GLU A 183 -41.63 0.11 15.20
N ALA A 184 -41.46 -0.77 16.21
CA ALA A 184 -41.91 -0.55 17.57
C ALA A 184 -40.84 0.09 18.47
N LEU A 185 -39.64 0.31 17.94
CA LEU A 185 -38.52 0.90 18.68
C LEU A 185 -38.50 2.43 18.50
N ASP A 186 -38.39 3.15 19.59
CA ASP A 186 -38.07 4.58 19.52
C ASP A 186 -36.55 4.73 19.48
N LEU A 187 -36.00 4.94 18.25
CA LEU A 187 -34.58 5.09 18.03
C LEU A 187 -34.01 6.36 18.68
N SER A 188 -34.82 7.31 19.10
CA SER A 188 -34.37 8.52 19.80
C SER A 188 -33.91 8.24 21.24
N GLU A 189 -34.32 7.12 21.82
CA GLU A 189 -33.89 6.68 23.14
C GLU A 189 -32.51 6.01 23.13
N PHE A 190 -31.99 5.65 21.95
CA PHE A 190 -30.70 4.99 21.83
C PHE A 190 -29.55 6.01 21.75
N THR A 191 -28.57 5.85 22.62
CA THR A 191 -27.31 6.59 22.53
C THR A 191 -26.29 5.71 21.82
N PHE A 192 -26.07 5.99 20.55
CA PHE A 192 -25.08 5.25 19.77
C PHE A 192 -23.67 5.70 20.13
N HIS A 193 -22.76 4.74 20.25
CA HIS A 193 -21.35 5.03 20.39
C HIS A 193 -20.88 5.80 19.15
N THR A 194 -20.34 6.98 19.36
CA THR A 194 -19.60 7.66 18.31
C THR A 194 -18.40 6.79 17.97
N VAL A 195 -18.32 6.35 16.73
CA VAL A 195 -17.09 5.75 16.21
C VAL A 195 -16.00 6.76 16.51
N LYS A 196 -15.10 6.44 17.45
CA LYS A 196 -13.91 7.25 17.65
C LYS A 196 -13.24 7.27 16.28
N SER A 197 -13.22 8.43 15.66
CA SER A 197 -12.33 8.62 14.52
C SER A 197 -10.97 8.20 15.05
N VAL A 198 -10.50 7.04 14.59
CA VAL A 198 -9.10 6.68 14.79
C VAL A 198 -8.38 7.84 14.13
N ASN A 199 -7.76 8.68 14.92
CA ASN A 199 -7.10 9.89 14.44
C ASN A 199 -5.78 9.43 13.81
N LEU A 200 -5.90 8.66 12.73
CA LEU A 200 -4.80 8.32 11.84
C LEU A 200 -4.45 9.62 11.14
N LYS A 201 -3.45 10.29 11.67
CA LYS A 201 -2.91 11.47 11.03
C LYS A 201 -2.34 11.07 9.68
N ASN A 202 -2.75 11.77 8.64
CA ASN A 202 -2.15 11.57 7.33
C ASN A 202 -0.67 11.92 7.39
N THR A 203 0.16 11.02 6.91
CA THR A 203 1.61 11.21 6.84
C THR A 203 1.98 11.73 5.44
N PHE A 204 2.64 12.87 5.39
CA PHE A 204 3.11 13.48 4.17
C PHE A 204 4.64 13.53 4.15
N SER A 205 5.24 13.03 3.08
CA SER A 205 6.67 13.20 2.82
C SER A 205 6.88 14.48 2.00
N PHE A 206 7.90 15.24 2.32
CA PHE A 206 8.23 16.45 1.58
C PHE A 206 8.46 16.17 0.09
N THR A 207 9.32 15.21 -0.23
CA THR A 207 9.72 14.90 -1.60
C THR A 207 8.62 14.24 -2.43
N SER A 208 7.87 13.29 -1.83
CA SER A 208 6.90 12.48 -2.57
C SER A 208 5.49 13.08 -2.56
N HIS A 209 5.17 14.01 -1.67
CA HIS A 209 3.86 14.67 -1.59
C HIS A 209 3.97 16.17 -1.87
N ILE A 210 4.67 16.92 -1.01
CA ILE A 210 4.68 18.39 -1.09
C ILE A 210 5.34 18.88 -2.37
N ALA A 211 6.55 18.42 -2.67
CA ALA A 211 7.27 18.81 -3.88
C ALA A 211 6.56 18.40 -5.19
N VAL A 212 5.88 17.26 -5.19
CA VAL A 212 5.07 16.83 -6.33
C VAL A 212 3.87 17.74 -6.53
N TYR A 213 3.17 18.11 -5.43
CA TYR A 213 2.03 19.04 -5.49
C TYR A 213 2.45 20.43 -5.96
N GLU A 214 3.52 20.98 -5.42
CA GLU A 214 4.07 22.30 -5.82
C GLU A 214 4.50 22.33 -7.28
N THR A 215 5.06 21.21 -7.78
CA THR A 215 5.46 21.09 -9.18
C THR A 215 4.26 21.01 -10.11
N CYS A 216 3.26 20.18 -9.75
CA CYS A 216 2.04 20.01 -10.53
C CYS A 216 0.94 19.34 -9.67
N ALA A 217 -0.05 20.11 -9.24
CA ALA A 217 -1.19 19.59 -8.48
C ALA A 217 -1.96 18.48 -9.22
N LEU A 218 -2.04 18.56 -10.56
CA LEU A 218 -2.67 17.50 -11.36
C LEU A 218 -1.87 16.19 -11.32
N GLN A 219 -0.54 16.26 -11.32
CA GLN A 219 0.32 15.10 -11.15
C GLN A 219 0.14 14.47 -9.76
N TYR A 220 0.01 15.29 -8.72
CA TYR A 220 -0.30 14.85 -7.37
C TYR A 220 -1.63 14.08 -7.32
N LYS A 221 -2.69 14.66 -7.92
CA LYS A 221 -4.01 14.01 -8.04
C LYS A 221 -3.89 12.61 -8.65
N PHE A 222 -3.18 12.46 -9.77
CA PHE A 222 -3.04 11.15 -10.40
C PHE A 222 -2.21 10.17 -9.60
N TYR A 223 -1.07 10.59 -9.07
CA TYR A 223 -0.14 9.65 -8.44
C TYR A 223 -0.45 9.34 -6.97
N LYS A 224 -1.09 10.29 -6.25
CA LYS A 224 -1.33 10.15 -4.81
C LYS A 224 -2.79 9.91 -4.45
N GLU A 225 -3.73 10.61 -5.08
CA GLU A 225 -5.15 10.46 -4.79
C GLU A 225 -5.79 9.32 -5.57
N LEU A 226 -5.45 9.19 -6.84
CA LEU A 226 -5.97 8.14 -7.73
C LEU A 226 -5.05 6.91 -7.86
N GLU A 227 -3.82 6.98 -7.35
CA GLU A 227 -2.84 5.89 -7.30
C GLU A 227 -2.39 5.35 -8.67
N PHE A 228 -2.32 6.22 -9.69
CA PHE A 228 -1.72 5.84 -10.95
C PHE A 228 -0.24 5.50 -10.78
N MET A 229 0.22 4.45 -11.44
CA MET A 229 1.63 4.08 -11.42
C MET A 229 2.48 5.11 -12.18
N PRO A 230 3.46 5.77 -11.54
CA PRO A 230 4.35 6.69 -12.25
C PRO A 230 5.27 5.94 -13.22
N ILE A 231 5.62 6.60 -14.32
CA ILE A 231 6.61 6.06 -15.25
C ILE A 231 7.98 6.06 -14.58
N ARG A 232 8.67 4.92 -14.62
CA ARG A 232 10.05 4.80 -14.12
C ARG A 232 10.99 5.64 -14.96
N GLN A 233 11.79 6.47 -14.29
CA GLN A 233 12.76 7.32 -14.95
C GLN A 233 14.18 6.86 -14.59
N GLY A 234 15.02 6.62 -15.61
CA GLY A 234 16.44 6.25 -15.42
C GLY A 234 17.27 7.31 -14.66
N ALA A 235 16.80 8.57 -14.65
CA ALA A 235 17.42 9.63 -13.85
C ALA A 235 17.34 9.36 -12.33
N MET A 236 16.31 8.66 -11.87
CA MET A 236 16.16 8.28 -10.46
C MET A 236 17.24 7.27 -10.04
N LEU A 237 17.52 6.26 -10.87
CA LEU A 237 18.60 5.28 -10.63
C LEU A 237 19.96 5.94 -10.46
N PHE A 238 20.27 6.94 -11.27
CA PHE A 238 21.51 7.68 -11.18
C PHE A 238 21.62 8.40 -9.82
N GLY A 239 20.56 9.11 -9.43
CA GLY A 239 20.51 9.82 -8.15
C GLY A 239 20.66 8.86 -6.97
N THR A 240 19.86 7.79 -6.92
CA THR A 240 19.87 6.79 -5.85
C THR A 240 21.26 6.15 -5.71
N LEU A 241 21.90 5.75 -6.83
CA LEU A 241 23.22 5.15 -6.80
C LEU A 241 24.29 6.08 -6.21
N VAL A 242 24.25 7.36 -6.56
CA VAL A 242 25.18 8.37 -5.99
C VAL A 242 24.92 8.53 -4.49
N HIS A 243 23.65 8.65 -4.07
CA HIS A 243 23.28 8.82 -2.66
C HIS A 243 23.68 7.62 -1.81
N GLU A 244 23.31 6.39 -2.21
CA GLU A 244 23.66 5.17 -1.46
C GLU A 244 25.18 5.01 -1.31
N THR A 245 25.95 5.35 -2.35
CA THR A 245 27.41 5.23 -2.26
C THR A 245 28.02 6.33 -1.35
N ILE A 246 27.47 7.54 -1.36
CA ILE A 246 27.87 8.60 -0.42
C ILE A 246 27.50 8.20 1.01
N GLU A 247 26.33 7.58 1.21
CA GLU A 247 25.92 7.05 2.52
C GLU A 247 26.91 6.02 3.06
N ASP A 248 27.41 5.08 2.24
CA ASP A 248 28.42 4.11 2.66
C ASP A 248 29.71 4.80 3.11
N VAL A 249 30.13 5.86 2.41
CA VAL A 249 31.27 6.69 2.83
C VAL A 249 31.01 7.32 4.19
N HIS A 250 29.83 7.89 4.43
CA HIS A 250 29.48 8.50 5.72
C HIS A 250 29.37 7.46 6.83
N ARG A 251 28.84 6.28 6.55
CA ARG A 251 28.78 5.18 7.51
C ARG A 251 30.18 4.73 7.94
N ALA A 252 31.14 4.66 7.00
CA ALA A 252 32.52 4.35 7.32
C ALA A 252 33.16 5.45 8.20
N ALA A 253 32.91 6.73 7.90
CA ALA A 253 33.37 7.85 8.70
C ALA A 253 32.80 7.82 10.13
N LEU A 254 31.49 7.60 10.29
CA LEU A 254 30.79 7.50 11.58
C LEU A 254 31.26 6.31 12.43
N ARG A 255 31.72 5.23 11.78
CA ARG A 255 32.35 4.07 12.47
C ARG A 255 33.80 4.27 12.79
N HIS A 256 34.36 5.46 12.52
CA HIS A 256 35.78 5.77 12.68
C HIS A 256 36.70 4.89 11.80
N GLU A 257 36.22 4.39 10.68
CA GLU A 257 36.93 3.54 9.72
C GLU A 257 37.40 4.38 8.51
N THR A 258 37.93 5.56 8.76
CA THR A 258 38.32 6.51 7.70
C THR A 258 39.41 5.97 6.78
N GLU A 259 40.23 5.03 7.26
CA GLU A 259 41.22 4.30 6.46
C GLU A 259 40.61 3.44 5.35
N LYS A 260 39.32 3.06 5.49
CA LYS A 260 38.58 2.32 4.46
C LYS A 260 38.05 3.23 3.35
N ILE A 261 38.06 4.55 3.53
CA ILE A 261 37.59 5.52 2.53
C ILE A 261 38.68 5.70 1.46
N THR A 262 38.88 4.67 0.68
CA THR A 262 39.84 4.64 -0.44
C THR A 262 39.10 4.55 -1.75
N LYS A 263 39.74 4.98 -2.83
CA LYS A 263 39.14 4.92 -4.18
C LYS A 263 38.70 3.50 -4.54
N ASP A 264 39.46 2.49 -4.17
CA ASP A 264 39.16 1.09 -4.49
C ASP A 264 37.93 0.59 -3.72
N ASN A 265 37.84 0.89 -2.43
CA ASN A 265 36.67 0.54 -1.62
C ASN A 265 35.41 1.29 -2.08
N ILE A 266 35.50 2.59 -2.36
CA ILE A 266 34.39 3.38 -2.89
C ILE A 266 33.90 2.80 -4.21
N THR A 267 34.81 2.40 -5.10
CA THR A 267 34.44 1.74 -6.36
C THR A 267 33.74 0.40 -6.10
N SER A 268 34.21 -0.38 -5.12
CA SER A 268 33.58 -1.64 -4.73
C SER A 268 32.18 -1.44 -4.13
N TRP A 269 31.98 -0.44 -3.27
CA TRP A 269 30.66 -0.08 -2.73
C TRP A 269 29.74 0.38 -3.84
N PHE A 270 30.21 1.25 -4.73
CA PHE A 270 29.46 1.72 -5.88
C PHE A 270 29.00 0.57 -6.79
N ASP A 271 29.88 -0.39 -7.11
CA ASP A 271 29.53 -1.54 -7.93
C ASP A 271 28.53 -2.48 -7.20
N SER A 272 28.66 -2.64 -5.89
CA SER A 272 27.73 -3.42 -5.07
C SER A 272 26.34 -2.78 -5.05
N ASN A 273 26.28 -1.47 -4.82
CA ASN A 273 25.01 -0.71 -4.85
C ASN A 273 24.38 -0.75 -6.24
N TYR A 274 25.18 -0.61 -7.29
CA TYR A 274 24.68 -0.71 -8.66
C TYR A 274 24.08 -2.09 -8.96
N ILE A 275 24.73 -3.18 -8.53
CA ILE A 275 24.22 -4.55 -8.69
C ILE A 275 22.91 -4.72 -7.89
N SER A 276 22.85 -4.17 -6.69
CA SER A 276 21.65 -4.19 -5.87
C SER A 276 20.49 -3.46 -6.57
N LEU A 277 20.73 -2.22 -7.02
CA LEU A 277 19.75 -1.39 -7.71
C LEU A 277 19.23 -2.01 -9.01
N ILE A 278 20.11 -2.65 -9.82
CA ILE A 278 19.65 -3.38 -11.00
C ILE A 278 18.66 -4.49 -10.62
N LYS A 279 18.94 -5.21 -9.55
CA LYS A 279 18.08 -6.33 -9.10
C LYS A 279 16.75 -5.86 -8.53
N THR A 280 16.74 -4.74 -7.82
CA THR A 280 15.53 -4.21 -7.15
C THR A 280 14.68 -3.36 -8.09
N GLU A 281 15.32 -2.51 -8.90
CA GLU A 281 14.63 -1.55 -9.77
C GLU A 281 14.46 -2.03 -11.21
N HIS A 282 15.08 -3.17 -11.58
CA HIS A 282 15.06 -3.72 -12.92
C HIS A 282 15.43 -2.73 -14.03
N GLY A 283 16.18 -1.68 -13.68
CA GLY A 283 16.67 -0.67 -14.61
C GLY A 283 18.20 -0.76 -14.74
N TYR A 284 18.76 -0.12 -15.76
CA TYR A 284 20.22 -0.04 -15.90
C TYR A 284 20.67 1.38 -16.24
N LEU A 285 21.92 1.69 -15.90
CA LEU A 285 22.60 2.90 -16.33
C LEU A 285 23.60 2.57 -17.43
N ALA A 286 23.61 3.36 -18.49
CA ALA A 286 24.65 3.25 -19.51
C ALA A 286 26.04 3.45 -18.86
N GLU A 287 27.08 2.79 -19.42
CA GLU A 287 28.44 2.84 -18.87
C GLU A 287 28.96 4.28 -18.71
N ALA A 288 28.62 5.17 -19.64
CA ALA A 288 28.97 6.59 -19.54
C ALA A 288 28.33 7.25 -18.32
N GLN A 289 27.06 6.95 -18.02
CA GLN A 289 26.34 7.48 -16.87
C GLN A 289 26.92 6.92 -15.55
N ARG A 290 27.26 5.62 -15.51
CA ARG A 290 27.93 5.00 -14.35
C ARG A 290 29.26 5.68 -14.06
N LYS A 291 30.09 5.92 -15.08
CA LYS A 291 31.35 6.65 -14.90
C LYS A 291 31.15 8.06 -14.36
N VAL A 292 30.11 8.76 -14.84
CA VAL A 292 29.78 10.10 -14.32
C VAL A 292 29.34 10.03 -12.86
N ALA A 293 28.49 9.07 -12.50
CA ALA A 293 28.01 8.86 -11.13
C ALA A 293 29.18 8.57 -10.16
N LEU A 294 30.04 7.62 -10.50
CA LEU A 294 31.23 7.31 -9.71
C LEU A 294 32.15 8.52 -9.55
N ASN A 295 32.37 9.28 -10.62
CA ASN A 295 33.18 10.49 -10.55
C ASN A 295 32.56 11.57 -9.65
N GLN A 296 31.24 11.67 -9.57
CA GLN A 296 30.58 12.59 -8.62
C GLN A 296 30.88 12.19 -7.18
N VAL A 297 30.76 10.90 -6.84
CA VAL A 297 31.11 10.39 -5.49
C VAL A 297 32.59 10.66 -5.17
N LEU A 298 33.49 10.32 -6.08
CA LEU A 298 34.93 10.54 -5.85
C LEU A 298 35.27 12.02 -5.64
N ARG A 299 34.70 12.92 -6.44
CA ARG A 299 34.86 14.37 -6.26
C ARG A 299 34.29 14.87 -4.93
N TYR A 300 33.17 14.29 -4.48
CA TYR A 300 32.62 14.58 -3.17
C TYR A 300 33.62 14.22 -2.08
N VAL A 301 34.18 13.01 -2.11
CA VAL A 301 35.18 12.52 -1.13
C VAL A 301 36.42 13.39 -1.15
N GLU A 302 36.93 13.74 -2.33
CA GLU A 302 38.10 14.65 -2.46
C GLU A 302 37.86 16.00 -1.80
N ARG A 303 36.61 16.57 -1.94
CA ARG A 303 36.25 17.85 -1.31
C ARG A 303 36.09 17.77 0.20
N GLN A 304 35.78 16.60 0.75
CA GLN A 304 35.65 16.36 2.19
C GLN A 304 36.97 16.03 2.85
N HIS A 305 38.06 16.02 2.12
CA HIS A 305 39.39 15.58 2.56
C HIS A 305 39.80 16.19 3.92
N GLY A 306 39.89 15.34 4.94
CA GLY A 306 40.23 15.73 6.30
C GLY A 306 39.12 16.20 7.22
N ASN A 307 37.87 16.36 6.72
CA ASN A 307 36.77 16.90 7.51
C ASN A 307 35.69 15.85 7.89
N TRP A 308 36.13 14.59 8.09
CA TRP A 308 35.21 13.50 8.48
C TRP A 308 34.74 13.61 9.93
N SER A 309 35.53 14.23 10.79
CA SER A 309 35.22 14.44 12.22
C SER A 309 34.04 15.38 12.44
N ALA A 310 33.70 16.21 11.46
CA ALA A 310 32.53 17.11 11.52
C ALA A 310 31.21 16.38 11.29
N ILE A 311 31.21 15.15 10.75
CA ILE A 311 30.02 14.37 10.52
C ILE A 311 29.49 13.83 11.84
N GLN A 312 28.26 14.22 12.20
CA GLN A 312 27.59 13.76 13.40
C GLN A 312 26.58 12.67 13.13
N GLN A 313 25.79 12.81 12.06
CA GLN A 313 24.77 11.87 11.67
C GLN A 313 24.59 11.87 10.14
N ALA A 314 24.18 10.75 9.59
CA ALA A 314 23.83 10.59 8.17
C ALA A 314 22.49 9.88 8.06
N GLU A 315 21.70 10.24 7.04
CA GLU A 315 20.42 9.64 6.73
C GLU A 315 19.44 9.67 7.92
N VAL A 316 19.26 10.85 8.49
CA VAL A 316 18.43 11.03 9.70
C VAL A 316 16.97 11.20 9.35
N ASP A 317 16.15 10.27 9.80
CA ASP A 317 14.70 10.39 9.69
C ASP A 317 14.19 11.45 10.67
N VAL A 318 13.43 12.41 10.15
CA VAL A 318 12.82 13.48 10.92
C VAL A 318 11.33 13.51 10.69
N SER A 319 10.57 13.79 11.75
CA SER A 319 9.13 13.96 11.66
C SER A 319 8.68 15.20 12.40
N LEU A 320 7.77 15.95 11.80
CA LEU A 320 7.06 17.06 12.39
C LEU A 320 5.60 16.66 12.60
N VAL A 321 5.22 16.48 13.84
CA VAL A 321 3.86 16.08 14.22
C VAL A 321 3.00 17.32 14.45
N GLN A 322 1.98 17.49 13.62
CA GLN A 322 0.95 18.51 13.76
C GLN A 322 -0.35 17.91 14.31
N PRO A 323 -1.35 18.71 14.74
CA PRO A 323 -2.62 18.18 15.21
C PRO A 323 -3.31 17.22 14.24
N ASP A 324 -3.29 17.52 12.94
CA ASP A 324 -4.07 16.82 11.91
C ASP A 324 -3.22 15.98 10.94
N TYR A 325 -1.90 16.18 10.93
CA TYR A 325 -1.00 15.47 10.01
C TYR A 325 0.42 15.32 10.57
N ILE A 326 1.19 14.48 9.92
CA ILE A 326 2.63 14.30 10.18
C ILE A 326 3.38 14.61 8.90
N ILE A 327 4.42 15.45 8.98
CA ILE A 327 5.37 15.63 7.88
C ILE A 327 6.61 14.79 8.20
N GLU A 328 6.96 13.91 7.29
CA GLU A 328 8.18 13.11 7.36
C GLU A 328 9.19 13.60 6.33
N GLY A 329 10.43 13.56 6.72
CA GLY A 329 11.55 13.90 5.86
C GLY A 329 12.80 13.14 6.27
N LYS A 330 13.81 13.22 5.44
CA LYS A 330 15.11 12.62 5.68
C LYS A 330 16.19 13.68 5.44
N ILE A 331 17.10 13.79 6.36
CA ILE A 331 18.26 14.69 6.25
C ILE A 331 19.44 13.83 5.84
N ASP A 332 20.01 14.10 4.69
CA ASP A 332 21.11 13.30 4.14
C ASP A 332 22.34 13.32 5.04
N LEU A 333 22.70 14.50 5.59
CA LEU A 333 23.86 14.63 6.44
C LEU A 333 23.74 15.77 7.47
N VAL A 334 24.09 15.49 8.70
CA VAL A 334 24.24 16.47 9.78
C VAL A 334 25.71 16.60 10.14
N LYS A 335 26.25 17.82 10.01
CA LYS A 335 27.59 18.17 10.44
C LYS A 335 27.54 19.09 11.64
N GLY A 336 28.50 18.95 12.54
CA GLY A 336 28.64 19.83 13.70
C GLY A 336 30.06 20.21 13.94
N GLU A 337 30.33 21.52 14.03
CA GLU A 337 31.61 22.06 14.35
C GLU A 337 31.47 23.31 15.22
N ASN A 338 32.22 23.41 16.31
CA ASN A 338 32.24 24.58 17.18
C ASN A 338 30.90 25.08 17.69
N GLY A 339 29.93 24.17 17.95
CA GLY A 339 28.58 24.50 18.42
C GLY A 339 27.61 24.96 17.32
N THR A 340 28.02 24.89 16.07
CA THR A 340 27.15 25.10 14.92
C THR A 340 26.73 23.77 14.31
N VAL A 341 25.48 23.69 13.82
CA VAL A 341 24.94 22.53 13.11
C VAL A 341 24.66 22.93 11.66
N GLU A 342 25.21 22.18 10.73
CA GLU A 342 24.98 22.32 9.30
C GLU A 342 24.16 21.12 8.81
N LEU A 343 23.03 21.38 8.17
CA LEU A 343 22.23 20.37 7.48
C LEU A 343 22.59 20.39 6.00
N VAL A 344 22.94 19.22 5.47
CA VAL A 344 23.35 19.07 4.08
C VAL A 344 22.39 18.13 3.38
N ASP A 345 21.89 18.56 2.23
CA ASP A 345 21.06 17.80 1.32
C ASP A 345 21.81 17.63 -0.01
N PHE A 346 21.91 16.39 -0.49
CA PHE A 346 22.66 16.07 -1.69
C PHE A 346 21.75 16.09 -2.91
N LYS A 347 22.11 16.85 -3.92
CA LYS A 347 21.41 16.89 -5.20
C LYS A 347 22.35 16.44 -6.31
N SER A 348 21.98 15.36 -6.99
CA SER A 348 22.72 14.83 -8.16
C SER A 348 22.44 15.62 -9.44
N GLU A 349 21.57 16.60 -9.38
CA GLU A 349 21.18 17.45 -10.50
C GLU A 349 22.18 18.57 -10.79
N LYS A 350 22.00 19.22 -11.95
CA LYS A 350 22.76 20.39 -12.32
C LYS A 350 22.46 21.52 -11.33
N LYS A 351 23.51 22.21 -10.84
CA LYS A 351 23.39 23.30 -9.88
C LYS A 351 22.28 24.28 -10.30
N PRO A 352 21.24 24.47 -9.48
CA PRO A 352 20.16 25.39 -9.79
C PRO A 352 20.67 26.83 -9.80
N ASP A 353 19.96 27.69 -10.52
CA ASP A 353 20.24 29.12 -10.54
C ASP A 353 19.99 29.70 -9.15
N MET A 354 20.97 30.45 -8.63
CA MET A 354 20.94 31.01 -7.26
C MET A 354 19.76 31.98 -7.04
N GLU A 355 19.21 32.58 -8.09
CA GLU A 355 18.00 33.40 -8.00
C GLU A 355 16.76 32.55 -7.71
N LYS A 356 16.65 31.39 -8.34
CA LYS A 356 15.54 30.44 -8.09
C LYS A 356 15.60 29.72 -6.73
N MET A 357 16.76 29.70 -6.08
CA MET A 357 16.89 29.15 -4.72
C MET A 357 16.40 30.11 -3.63
N ARG A 358 16.34 31.41 -3.90
CA ARG A 358 15.87 32.41 -2.93
C ARG A 358 14.35 32.58 -2.92
N GLU A 359 13.67 32.05 -3.93
CA GLU A 359 12.21 32.10 -4.09
C GLU A 359 11.52 30.80 -3.60
N ARG A 360 12.26 29.79 -3.17
CA ARG A 360 11.79 28.57 -2.53
C ARG A 360 12.09 28.57 -1.04
#